data_06f1a2bfe5ba4ce9e3cfc59d6e95b97d
#
_entry.id   06f1a2bfe5ba4ce9e3cfc59d6e95b97d
#
_cell.length_a   1.000
_cell.length_b   1.000
_cell.length_c   1.000
_cell.angle_alpha   90.00
_cell.angle_beta   90.00
_cell.angle_gamma   90.00
#
_symmetry.space_group_name_H-M   'P 1'
#
loop_
_entity.id
_entity.type
_entity.pdbx_description
1 polymer ?
#
loop_
_entity_poly.entity_id
_entity_poly.type
_entity_poly.pdbx_seq_one_letter_code
_entity_poly.pdbx_strand_id
1 'polypeptide(L)'
;MPFFSTRDQNRKVTSSQAIAQGLSDEGGLFVPESFPQVDVKALCGLDYPALAAAVVREYLTDYDPAFLTDATRSTYGAAFGGKAGYLALVEGDTYALELWHGPTCAFKDYALQLMPKLLVEAKKNLGRTEKTLILVATSGDTGKAALDGYHDIPGVEIAVFYPTGGTSEIQRLQMATQEGANVAV
;
A
#
# COMPACT_ATOMS: atom_id res chain seq x y z
N MET A 1 -13.51 -2.51 -12.39
CA MET A 1 -12.54 -2.48 -13.52
C MET A 1 -11.81 -3.80 -13.57
N PRO A 2 -11.67 -4.46 -14.74
CA PRO A 2 -10.83 -5.64 -14.87
C PRO A 2 -9.34 -5.28 -14.90
N PHE A 3 -8.53 -6.26 -14.49
CA PHE A 3 -7.08 -6.24 -14.61
C PHE A 3 -6.63 -7.42 -15.46
N PHE A 4 -5.53 -7.29 -16.16
CA PHE A 4 -4.91 -8.40 -16.90
C PHE A 4 -3.42 -8.46 -16.65
N SER A 5 -2.83 -9.63 -16.90
CA SER A 5 -1.40 -9.81 -16.75
C SER A 5 -0.62 -9.12 -17.87
N THR A 6 0.53 -8.53 -17.55
CA THR A 6 1.47 -8.00 -18.54
C THR A 6 2.04 -9.06 -19.50
N ARG A 7 1.91 -10.34 -19.13
CA ARG A 7 2.39 -11.48 -19.94
C ARG A 7 1.27 -12.29 -20.58
N ASP A 8 0.02 -12.17 -20.10
CA ASP A 8 -1.15 -12.80 -20.68
C ASP A 8 -2.36 -11.85 -20.61
N GLN A 9 -2.63 -11.17 -21.71
CA GLN A 9 -3.73 -10.23 -21.83
C GLN A 9 -5.12 -10.88 -21.90
N ASN A 10 -5.19 -12.20 -22.13
CA ASN A 10 -6.47 -12.92 -22.15
C ASN A 10 -6.96 -13.24 -20.75
N ARG A 11 -6.09 -13.25 -19.76
CA ARG A 11 -6.42 -13.51 -18.35
C ARG A 11 -6.87 -12.22 -17.68
N LYS A 12 -8.19 -12.07 -17.55
CA LYS A 12 -8.81 -10.96 -16.82
C LYS A 12 -9.14 -11.40 -15.40
N VAL A 13 -8.84 -10.54 -14.43
CA VAL A 13 -9.12 -10.74 -13.01
C VAL A 13 -9.77 -9.49 -12.41
N THR A 14 -10.47 -9.64 -11.29
CA THR A 14 -10.98 -8.49 -10.51
C THR A 14 -9.84 -7.84 -9.73
N SER A 15 -10.06 -6.63 -9.19
CA SER A 15 -9.06 -5.99 -8.34
C SER A 15 -8.78 -6.78 -7.06
N SER A 16 -9.79 -7.38 -6.44
CA SER A 16 -9.59 -8.28 -5.30
C SER A 16 -8.74 -9.51 -5.66
N GLN A 17 -8.95 -10.11 -6.83
CA GLN A 17 -8.11 -11.23 -7.30
C GLN A 17 -6.67 -10.79 -7.55
N ALA A 18 -6.47 -9.64 -8.21
CA ALA A 18 -5.13 -9.09 -8.48
C ALA A 18 -4.35 -8.82 -7.19
N ILE A 19 -4.99 -8.19 -6.20
CA ILE A 19 -4.37 -7.86 -4.91
C ILE A 19 -4.08 -9.15 -4.10
N ALA A 20 -5.02 -10.08 -4.04
CA ALA A 20 -4.84 -11.31 -3.25
C ALA A 20 -3.82 -12.28 -3.87
N GLN A 21 -3.63 -12.24 -5.18
CA GLN A 21 -2.66 -13.09 -5.88
C GLN A 21 -1.26 -12.45 -5.97
N GLY A 22 -1.19 -11.12 -6.16
CA GLY A 22 0.06 -10.37 -6.31
C GLY A 22 0.66 -10.50 -7.72
N LEU A 23 1.24 -11.64 -8.06
CA LEU A 23 1.78 -11.94 -9.39
C LEU A 23 0.87 -12.94 -10.12
N SER A 24 0.77 -12.80 -11.42
CA SER A 24 0.11 -13.79 -12.28
C SER A 24 0.95 -15.08 -12.35
N ASP A 25 0.31 -16.23 -12.65
CA ASP A 25 0.96 -17.56 -12.61
C ASP A 25 2.16 -17.66 -13.54
N GLU A 26 2.14 -16.93 -14.65
CA GLU A 26 3.26 -16.82 -15.59
C GLU A 26 4.29 -15.74 -15.21
N GLY A 27 4.17 -15.13 -14.00
CA GLY A 27 5.08 -14.14 -13.45
C GLY A 27 4.87 -12.72 -13.99
N GLY A 28 3.74 -12.44 -14.65
CA GLY A 28 3.34 -11.10 -15.06
C GLY A 28 2.80 -10.27 -13.91
N LEU A 29 2.85 -8.93 -14.04
CA LEU A 29 2.18 -7.99 -13.16
C LEU A 29 0.73 -7.80 -13.61
N PHE A 30 -0.18 -7.57 -12.65
CA PHE A 30 -1.53 -7.16 -12.98
C PHE A 30 -1.60 -5.65 -13.22
N VAL A 31 -2.13 -5.27 -14.37
CA VAL A 31 -2.35 -3.87 -14.77
C VAL A 31 -3.83 -3.64 -15.09
N PRO A 32 -4.38 -2.45 -14.87
CA PRO A 32 -5.76 -2.16 -15.20
C PRO A 32 -6.00 -2.21 -16.73
N GLU A 33 -7.19 -2.60 -17.15
CA GLU A 33 -7.58 -2.66 -18.57
C GLU A 33 -7.52 -1.28 -19.23
N SER A 34 -7.77 -0.22 -18.47
CA SER A 34 -7.70 1.16 -18.94
C SER A 34 -7.35 2.11 -17.79
N PHE A 35 -6.85 3.29 -18.12
CA PHE A 35 -6.68 4.36 -17.13
C PHE A 35 -7.96 5.19 -17.04
N PRO A 36 -8.63 5.25 -15.87
CA PRO A 36 -9.82 6.04 -15.68
C PRO A 36 -9.55 7.52 -15.95
N GLN A 37 -10.53 8.19 -16.55
CA GLN A 37 -10.52 9.64 -16.65
C GLN A 37 -11.13 10.22 -15.38
N VAL A 38 -10.38 11.04 -14.68
CA VAL A 38 -10.85 11.73 -13.47
C VAL A 38 -11.06 13.21 -13.73
N ASP A 39 -12.13 13.78 -13.20
CA ASP A 39 -12.31 15.23 -13.20
C ASP A 39 -11.43 15.87 -12.13
N VAL A 40 -10.26 16.33 -12.53
CA VAL A 40 -9.30 16.98 -11.62
C VAL A 40 -9.92 18.17 -10.88
N LYS A 41 -10.86 18.92 -11.50
CA LYS A 41 -11.51 20.06 -10.84
C LYS A 41 -12.42 19.61 -9.70
N ALA A 42 -13.11 18.48 -9.85
CA ALA A 42 -13.92 17.89 -8.79
C ALA A 42 -13.08 17.35 -7.62
N LEU A 43 -11.81 17.04 -7.86
CA LEU A 43 -10.86 16.57 -6.83
C LEU A 43 -10.16 17.72 -6.10
N CYS A 44 -10.16 18.94 -6.68
CA CYS A 44 -9.55 20.12 -6.05
C CYS A 44 -10.24 20.44 -4.72
N GLY A 45 -9.45 20.66 -3.68
CA GLY A 45 -9.94 21.01 -2.35
C GLY A 45 -10.28 19.81 -1.44
N LEU A 46 -10.18 18.59 -1.93
CA LEU A 46 -10.24 17.40 -1.07
C LEU A 46 -8.98 17.31 -0.21
N ASP A 47 -9.13 16.84 1.03
CA ASP A 47 -7.98 16.40 1.82
C ASP A 47 -7.36 15.13 1.21
N TYR A 48 -6.12 14.83 1.56
CA TYR A 48 -5.40 13.69 0.96
C TYR A 48 -6.14 12.35 1.14
N PRO A 49 -6.71 11.99 2.31
CA PRO A 49 -7.49 10.76 2.45
C PRO A 49 -8.70 10.69 1.50
N ALA A 50 -9.44 11.79 1.33
CA ALA A 50 -10.59 11.83 0.43
C ALA A 50 -10.15 11.77 -1.06
N LEU A 51 -9.07 12.44 -1.41
CA LEU A 51 -8.45 12.35 -2.73
C LEU A 51 -8.00 10.91 -3.04
N ALA A 52 -7.31 10.27 -2.10
CA ALA A 52 -6.91 8.87 -2.24
C ALA A 52 -8.11 7.95 -2.42
N ALA A 53 -9.18 8.12 -1.62
CA ALA A 53 -10.42 7.35 -1.75
C ALA A 53 -11.05 7.53 -3.14
N ALA A 54 -11.12 8.77 -3.64
CA ALA A 54 -11.68 9.05 -4.96
C ALA A 54 -10.89 8.35 -6.07
N VAL A 55 -9.55 8.40 -6.02
CA VAL A 55 -8.70 7.76 -7.03
C VAL A 55 -8.75 6.23 -6.95
N VAL A 56 -8.61 5.64 -5.76
CA VAL A 56 -8.58 4.16 -5.65
C VAL A 56 -9.92 3.52 -6.01
N ARG A 57 -11.05 4.20 -5.83
CA ARG A 57 -12.38 3.71 -6.24
C ARG A 57 -12.50 3.47 -7.75
N GLU A 58 -11.82 4.25 -8.55
CA GLU A 58 -11.81 4.10 -10.00
C GLU A 58 -11.16 2.78 -10.43
N TYR A 59 -10.21 2.27 -9.64
CA TYR A 59 -9.50 1.03 -9.90
C TYR A 59 -10.10 -0.17 -9.16
N LEU A 60 -10.46 -0.01 -7.91
CA LEU A 60 -10.90 -1.08 -7.02
C LEU A 60 -12.43 -1.22 -7.03
N THR A 61 -13.00 -1.47 -8.22
CA THR A 61 -14.45 -1.41 -8.47
C THR A 61 -15.26 -2.57 -7.86
N ASP A 62 -14.61 -3.60 -7.34
CA ASP A 62 -15.23 -4.72 -6.63
C ASP A 62 -15.06 -4.62 -5.09
N TYR A 63 -14.58 -3.46 -4.60
CA TYR A 63 -14.55 -3.12 -3.18
C TYR A 63 -15.74 -2.23 -2.81
N ASP A 64 -16.19 -2.34 -1.56
CA ASP A 64 -17.18 -1.42 -1.01
C ASP A 64 -16.59 0.02 -0.96
N PRO A 65 -17.25 1.01 -1.57
CA PRO A 65 -16.81 2.40 -1.52
C PRO A 65 -16.71 2.98 -0.10
N ALA A 66 -17.54 2.55 0.84
CA ALA A 66 -17.47 2.98 2.24
C ALA A 66 -16.19 2.43 2.88
N PHE A 67 -15.88 1.14 2.67
CA PHE A 67 -14.61 0.54 3.12
C PHE A 67 -13.39 1.32 2.58
N LEU A 68 -13.36 1.65 1.30
CA LEU A 68 -12.23 2.40 0.71
C LEU A 68 -12.07 3.79 1.34
N THR A 69 -13.18 4.46 1.67
CA THR A 69 -13.12 5.75 2.37
C THR A 69 -12.53 5.60 3.77
N ASP A 70 -12.98 4.61 4.52
CA ASP A 70 -12.52 4.37 5.88
C ASP A 70 -11.06 3.90 5.90
N ALA A 71 -10.69 3.04 4.95
CA ALA A 71 -9.32 2.56 4.80
C ALA A 71 -8.33 3.70 4.51
N THR A 72 -8.65 4.59 3.56
CA THR A 72 -7.78 5.73 3.24
C THR A 72 -7.72 6.75 4.37
N ARG A 73 -8.85 7.04 5.02
CA ARG A 73 -8.92 7.97 6.15
C ARG A 73 -8.13 7.45 7.36
N SER A 74 -8.27 6.18 7.70
CA SER A 74 -7.51 5.57 8.80
C SER A 74 -6.03 5.39 8.48
N THR A 75 -5.66 5.30 7.20
CA THR A 75 -4.27 5.20 6.77
C THR A 75 -3.57 6.56 6.79
N TYR A 76 -4.12 7.55 6.08
CA TYR A 76 -3.47 8.83 5.83
C TYR A 76 -3.83 9.92 6.84
N GLY A 77 -4.38 9.52 7.99
CA GLY A 77 -4.75 10.41 9.07
C GLY A 77 -3.61 10.68 10.07
N ALA A 78 -3.81 10.28 11.31
CA ALA A 78 -2.91 10.56 12.43
C ALA A 78 -1.48 10.03 12.22
N ALA A 79 -1.32 8.86 11.59
CA ALA A 79 -0.02 8.25 11.34
C ALA A 79 0.89 9.12 10.44
N PHE A 80 0.31 10.01 9.64
CA PHE A 80 1.03 10.99 8.81
C PHE A 80 1.06 12.39 9.42
N GLY A 81 0.62 12.56 10.67
CA GLY A 81 0.59 13.86 11.35
C GLY A 81 -0.22 14.93 10.62
N GLY A 82 -1.21 14.53 9.81
CA GLY A 82 -2.00 15.42 8.97
C GLY A 82 -1.25 15.99 7.76
N LYS A 83 -0.08 15.44 7.43
CA LYS A 83 0.79 15.92 6.34
C LYS A 83 0.93 14.92 5.18
N ALA A 84 -0.01 13.98 5.03
CA ALA A 84 -0.02 13.13 3.84
C ALA A 84 -0.20 14.00 2.58
N GLY A 85 0.69 13.83 1.60
CA GLY A 85 0.70 14.62 0.37
C GLY A 85 1.04 16.10 0.55
N TYR A 86 1.76 16.46 1.61
CA TYR A 86 2.14 17.85 1.88
C TYR A 86 3.04 18.44 0.80
N LEU A 87 2.68 19.63 0.33
CA LEU A 87 3.45 20.41 -0.64
C LEU A 87 4.12 21.58 0.08
N ALA A 88 5.44 21.53 0.17
CA ALA A 88 6.25 22.64 0.68
C ALA A 88 6.64 23.60 -0.43
N LEU A 89 6.33 24.89 -0.30
CA LEU A 89 6.82 25.90 -1.23
C LEU A 89 8.34 26.03 -1.08
N VAL A 90 9.06 25.87 -2.17
CA VAL A 90 10.52 26.05 -2.21
C VAL A 90 10.86 27.47 -2.63
N GLU A 91 10.42 27.87 -3.84
CA GLU A 91 10.65 29.21 -4.39
C GLU A 91 9.70 29.47 -5.56
N GLY A 92 9.11 30.65 -5.65
CA GLY A 92 8.20 31.03 -6.72
C GLY A 92 7.04 30.04 -6.87
N ASP A 93 6.94 29.36 -8.00
CA ASP A 93 5.94 28.34 -8.29
C ASP A 93 6.48 26.91 -8.15
N THR A 94 7.64 26.76 -7.52
CA THR A 94 8.28 25.45 -7.30
C THR A 94 7.92 24.89 -5.94
N TYR A 95 7.39 23.67 -5.93
CA TYR A 95 6.99 22.96 -4.71
C TYR A 95 7.72 21.62 -4.60
N ALA A 96 8.02 21.23 -3.36
CA ALA A 96 8.47 19.89 -3.03
C ALA A 96 7.29 19.08 -2.47
N LEU A 97 7.00 17.93 -3.06
CA LEU A 97 6.08 16.96 -2.48
C LEU A 97 6.84 16.14 -1.42
N GLU A 98 6.53 16.40 -0.16
CA GLU A 98 7.19 15.75 0.98
C GLU A 98 6.56 14.38 1.25
N LEU A 99 7.32 13.32 1.08
CA LEU A 99 6.83 11.93 1.21
C LEU A 99 7.33 11.20 2.47
N TRP A 100 7.96 11.91 3.40
CA TRP A 100 8.55 11.32 4.62
C TRP A 100 7.71 11.51 5.89
N HIS A 101 6.47 11.99 5.79
CA HIS A 101 5.62 12.24 6.94
C HIS A 101 4.91 10.99 7.48
N GLY A 102 5.12 9.83 6.89
CA GLY A 102 4.57 8.57 7.35
C GLY A 102 5.33 7.98 8.56
N PRO A 103 4.82 6.89 9.15
CA PRO A 103 5.32 6.33 10.41
C PRO A 103 6.77 5.84 10.34
N THR A 104 7.28 5.48 9.17
CA THR A 104 8.67 5.01 9.00
C THR A 104 9.57 6.03 8.31
N CYS A 105 9.05 7.22 8.03
CA CYS A 105 9.75 8.30 7.31
C CYS A 105 10.19 7.91 5.89
N ALA A 106 9.59 6.89 5.29
CA ALA A 106 9.85 6.45 3.93
C ALA A 106 8.63 6.70 3.04
N PHE A 107 8.85 7.09 1.78
CA PHE A 107 7.75 7.25 0.81
C PHE A 107 6.93 5.96 0.61
N LYS A 108 7.50 4.82 0.95
CA LYS A 108 6.85 3.50 0.90
C LYS A 108 5.68 3.36 1.86
N ASP A 109 5.61 4.19 2.89
CA ASP A 109 4.48 4.24 3.83
C ASP A 109 3.16 4.51 3.10
N TYR A 110 3.17 5.32 2.04
CA TYR A 110 1.96 5.61 1.27
C TYR A 110 1.29 4.36 0.69
N ALA A 111 2.07 3.38 0.26
CA ALA A 111 1.54 2.12 -0.24
C ALA A 111 1.38 1.08 0.87
N LEU A 112 2.41 0.91 1.70
CA LEU A 112 2.48 -0.21 2.65
C LEU A 112 1.60 -0.04 3.90
N GLN A 113 1.12 1.17 4.20
CA GLN A 113 0.11 1.40 5.24
C GLN A 113 -1.33 1.13 4.74
N LEU A 114 -1.59 1.24 3.44
CA LEU A 114 -2.90 0.95 2.85
C LEU A 114 -3.03 -0.52 2.40
N MET A 115 -1.98 -1.09 1.83
CA MET A 115 -1.98 -2.42 1.23
C MET A 115 -2.49 -3.55 2.16
N PRO A 116 -2.14 -3.61 3.45
CA PRO A 116 -2.65 -4.66 4.35
C PRO A 116 -4.18 -4.65 4.46
N LYS A 117 -4.80 -3.46 4.53
CA LYS A 117 -6.25 -3.30 4.60
C LYS A 117 -6.92 -3.78 3.32
N LEU A 118 -6.35 -3.40 2.17
CA LEU A 118 -6.84 -3.85 0.86
C LEU A 118 -6.70 -5.37 0.71
N LEU A 119 -5.60 -5.97 1.18
CA LEU A 119 -5.37 -7.41 1.12
C LEU A 119 -6.40 -8.20 1.95
N VAL A 120 -6.66 -7.75 3.18
CA VAL A 120 -7.65 -8.39 4.06
C VAL A 120 -9.04 -8.31 3.44
N GLU A 121 -9.45 -7.15 2.92
CA GLU A 121 -10.74 -6.99 2.28
C GLU A 121 -10.83 -7.76 0.95
N ALA A 122 -9.75 -7.83 0.17
CA ALA A 122 -9.69 -8.67 -1.02
C ALA A 122 -9.97 -10.14 -0.71
N LYS A 123 -9.35 -10.67 0.34
CA LYS A 123 -9.58 -12.05 0.79
C LYS A 123 -11.02 -12.27 1.21
N LYS A 124 -11.60 -11.33 1.95
CA LYS A 124 -13.00 -11.36 2.35
C LYS A 124 -13.94 -11.37 1.14
N ASN A 125 -13.71 -10.49 0.16
CA ASN A 125 -14.48 -10.44 -1.10
C ASN A 125 -14.41 -11.76 -1.88
N LEU A 126 -13.30 -12.48 -1.76
CA LEU A 126 -13.07 -13.77 -2.42
C LEU A 126 -13.50 -14.98 -1.56
N GLY A 127 -14.01 -14.77 -0.34
CA GLY A 127 -14.35 -15.85 0.58
C GLY A 127 -13.14 -16.66 1.06
N ARG A 128 -11.93 -16.08 1.04
CA ARG A 128 -10.69 -16.74 1.46
C ARG A 128 -10.44 -16.55 2.95
N THR A 129 -10.13 -17.63 3.65
CA THR A 129 -9.91 -17.65 5.12
C THR A 129 -8.52 -18.12 5.52
N GLU A 130 -7.73 -18.63 4.58
CA GLU A 130 -6.34 -19.06 4.83
C GLU A 130 -5.46 -17.91 5.34
N LYS A 131 -4.47 -18.21 6.18
CA LYS A 131 -3.45 -17.22 6.57
C LYS A 131 -2.60 -16.83 5.36
N THR A 132 -2.20 -15.56 5.31
CA THR A 132 -1.26 -15.04 4.31
C THR A 132 0.08 -14.81 4.96
N LEU A 133 1.15 -15.34 4.39
CA LEU A 133 2.52 -15.03 4.78
C LEU A 133 3.11 -14.02 3.79
N ILE A 134 3.51 -12.86 4.30
CA ILE A 134 4.24 -11.84 3.56
C ILE A 134 5.73 -12.09 3.74
N LEU A 135 6.44 -12.37 2.66
CA LEU A 135 7.89 -12.55 2.66
C LEU A 135 8.55 -11.34 1.99
N VAL A 136 9.45 -10.70 2.71
CA VAL A 136 10.17 -9.50 2.22
C VAL A 136 11.66 -9.74 2.29
N ALA A 137 12.36 -9.63 1.15
CA ALA A 137 13.79 -9.54 1.10
C ALA A 137 14.18 -8.09 0.79
N THR A 138 14.91 -7.45 1.68
CA THR A 138 15.14 -6.00 1.60
C THR A 138 16.50 -5.59 2.14
N SER A 139 16.99 -4.44 1.68
CA SER A 139 18.19 -3.79 2.23
C SER A 139 17.87 -2.59 3.14
N GLY A 140 16.60 -2.34 3.51
CA GLY A 140 16.27 -1.21 4.40
C GLY A 140 14.80 -0.80 4.42
N ASP A 141 14.48 0.39 3.93
CA ASP A 141 13.20 1.10 4.10
C ASP A 141 11.95 0.28 3.75
N THR A 142 12.02 -0.56 2.71
CA THR A 142 10.88 -1.39 2.30
C THR A 142 10.51 -2.41 3.38
N GLY A 143 11.52 -3.02 4.01
CA GLY A 143 11.31 -3.97 5.11
C GLY A 143 10.66 -3.29 6.30
N LYS A 144 11.19 -2.15 6.72
CA LYS A 144 10.61 -1.40 7.84
C LYS A 144 9.18 -0.95 7.56
N ALA A 145 8.93 -0.38 6.39
CA ALA A 145 7.58 0.08 6.02
C ALA A 145 6.58 -1.08 5.92
N ALA A 146 7.01 -2.26 5.42
CA ALA A 146 6.19 -3.45 5.40
C ALA A 146 5.91 -3.99 6.82
N LEU A 147 6.94 -4.10 7.66
CA LEU A 147 6.77 -4.52 9.05
C LEU A 147 5.78 -3.63 9.79
N ASP A 148 5.92 -2.32 9.64
CA ASP A 148 5.02 -1.34 10.27
C ASP A 148 3.59 -1.44 9.75
N GLY A 149 3.39 -1.62 8.46
CA GLY A 149 2.06 -1.72 7.86
C GLY A 149 1.34 -3.04 8.16
N TYR A 150 2.08 -4.15 8.26
CA TYR A 150 1.51 -5.50 8.44
C TYR A 150 1.53 -6.00 9.89
N HIS A 151 2.16 -5.28 10.86
CA HIS A 151 2.18 -5.72 12.24
C HIS A 151 0.75 -5.81 12.82
N ASP A 152 0.51 -6.87 13.56
CA ASP A 152 -0.77 -7.16 14.22
C ASP A 152 -2.02 -7.17 13.32
N ILE A 153 -1.84 -7.34 11.99
CA ILE A 153 -2.96 -7.50 11.06
C ILE A 153 -3.51 -8.93 11.16
N PRO A 154 -4.80 -9.11 11.51
CA PRO A 154 -5.39 -10.43 11.66
C PRO A 154 -5.32 -11.26 10.37
N GLY A 155 -4.89 -12.53 10.49
CA GLY A 155 -4.81 -13.46 9.36
C GLY A 155 -3.61 -13.23 8.42
N VAL A 156 -2.68 -12.35 8.82
CA VAL A 156 -1.44 -12.11 8.10
C VAL A 156 -0.24 -12.36 9.01
N GLU A 157 0.77 -13.01 8.50
CA GLU A 157 2.11 -13.15 9.10
C GLU A 157 3.10 -12.41 8.19
N ILE A 158 4.13 -11.82 8.77
CA ILE A 158 5.20 -11.16 7.99
C ILE A 158 6.57 -11.61 8.45
N ALA A 159 7.43 -11.96 7.48
CA ALA A 159 8.83 -12.27 7.71
C ALA A 159 9.72 -11.42 6.79
N VAL A 160 10.70 -10.75 7.38
CA VAL A 160 11.64 -9.88 6.67
C VAL A 160 13.04 -10.44 6.75
N PHE A 161 13.68 -10.56 5.59
CA PHE A 161 15.07 -10.96 5.45
C PHE A 161 15.89 -9.77 4.97
N TYR A 162 16.99 -9.48 5.64
CA TYR A 162 17.94 -8.46 5.21
C TYR A 162 19.38 -8.98 5.24
N PRO A 163 20.26 -8.49 4.36
CA PRO A 163 21.65 -8.97 4.29
C PRO A 163 22.46 -8.51 5.49
N THR A 164 23.19 -9.44 6.12
CA THR A 164 24.13 -9.12 7.18
C THR A 164 25.19 -8.13 6.67
N GLY A 165 25.31 -6.97 7.30
CA GLY A 165 26.22 -5.91 6.89
C GLY A 165 25.81 -5.14 5.62
N GLY A 166 24.65 -5.43 5.02
CA GLY A 166 24.15 -4.76 3.82
C GLY A 166 23.10 -3.67 4.04
N THR A 167 22.86 -3.32 5.32
CA THR A 167 21.93 -2.25 5.72
C THR A 167 22.66 -1.22 6.57
N SER A 168 22.17 0.01 6.62
CA SER A 168 22.64 0.97 7.62
C SER A 168 22.23 0.51 9.04
N GLU A 169 22.96 0.93 10.05
CA GLU A 169 22.65 0.56 11.46
C GLU A 169 21.24 1.02 11.86
N ILE A 170 20.83 2.21 11.43
CA ILE A 170 19.50 2.75 11.71
C ILE A 170 18.41 1.86 11.07
N GLN A 171 18.55 1.50 9.80
CA GLN A 171 17.60 0.64 9.12
C GLN A 171 17.52 -0.76 9.75
N ARG A 172 18.69 -1.32 10.13
CA ARG A 172 18.76 -2.60 10.84
C ARG A 172 17.99 -2.52 12.17
N LEU A 173 18.23 -1.49 12.96
CA LEU A 173 17.54 -1.29 14.23
C LEU A 173 16.04 -1.08 14.05
N GLN A 174 15.62 -0.28 13.08
CA GLN A 174 14.20 -0.09 12.76
C GLN A 174 13.47 -1.39 12.46
N MET A 175 14.12 -2.34 11.77
CA MET A 175 13.53 -3.66 11.49
C MET A 175 13.61 -4.58 12.72
N ALA A 176 14.79 -4.70 13.31
CA ALA A 176 15.05 -5.67 14.39
C ALA A 176 14.30 -5.34 15.70
N THR A 177 13.87 -4.11 15.89
CA THR A 177 13.09 -3.68 17.07
C THR A 177 11.58 -3.56 16.78
N GLN A 178 11.13 -3.97 15.59
CA GLN A 178 9.70 -3.97 15.29
C GLN A 178 8.99 -5.02 16.15
N GLU A 179 8.05 -4.56 16.95
CA GLU A 179 7.16 -5.42 17.74
C GLU A 179 5.92 -5.81 16.94
N GLY A 180 5.31 -6.94 17.29
CA GLY A 180 4.10 -7.47 16.69
C GLY A 180 4.01 -8.98 16.88
N ALA A 181 2.81 -9.49 17.19
CA ALA A 181 2.60 -10.91 17.43
C ALA A 181 2.80 -11.78 16.17
N ASN A 182 2.71 -11.17 15.00
CA ASN A 182 2.78 -11.80 13.67
C ASN A 182 4.06 -11.42 12.89
N VAL A 183 5.06 -10.87 13.57
CA VAL A 183 6.29 -10.32 12.96
C VAL A 183 7.48 -11.25 13.19
N ALA A 184 8.27 -11.50 12.14
CA ALA A 184 9.57 -12.16 12.20
C ALA A 184 10.63 -11.38 11.38
N VAL A 185 11.84 -11.21 11.96
CA VAL A 185 12.97 -10.50 11.33
C VAL A 185 14.25 -11.32 11.51
#